data_0b52b25dcff3d80d628cd741e60c9ea7
#
_entry.id   0b52b25dcff3d80d628cd741e60c9ea7
#
_cell.length_a   1.000
_cell.length_b   1.000
_cell.length_c   1.000
_cell.angle_alpha   90.00
_cell.angle_beta   90.00
_cell.angle_gamma   90.00
#
_symmetry.space_group_name_H-M   'P 1'
#
loop_
_entity.id
_entity.type
_entity.pdbx_description
1 polymer ?
#
loop_
_entity_poly.entity_id
_entity_poly.type
_entity_poly.pdbx_seq_one_letter_code
_entity_poly.pdbx_strand_id
1 'polypeptide(L)'
;MPEMIRILCEGLATVLLALICTRFLCKNMKKRDFRFVPWLPYVLTGCGSAMLFLLGGLSPWTFCGIAFLFVLLYASVQDHSTHEADDILSVMMLMLAVTNISEATALSQLLGAAIVGGAQMLIALCGKKRMGIGGADIKLSTTAALLLGFYKGVIGFMLGLLIAVVAQLIITHRKKEQRTQPFALLPYLSVGFIIGYLI
;
A
#
# COMPACT_ATOMS: atom_id res chain seq x y z
N MET A 1 25.04 -26.34 -8.65
CA MET A 1 25.26 -25.95 -7.26
C MET A 1 25.63 -24.47 -7.06
N PRO A 2 26.61 -23.84 -7.75
CA PRO A 2 27.00 -22.45 -7.48
C PRO A 2 25.88 -21.43 -7.73
N GLU A 3 25.05 -21.61 -8.75
CA GLU A 3 23.93 -20.67 -9.05
C GLU A 3 22.84 -20.70 -7.98
N MET A 4 22.49 -21.86 -7.46
CA MET A 4 21.50 -21.98 -6.41
C MET A 4 21.93 -21.31 -5.11
N ILE A 5 23.21 -21.45 -4.76
CA ILE A 5 23.80 -20.78 -3.58
C ILE A 5 23.79 -19.25 -3.78
N ARG A 6 24.11 -18.78 -4.99
CA ARG A 6 24.08 -17.37 -5.35
C ARG A 6 22.66 -16.78 -5.20
N ILE A 7 21.63 -17.41 -5.77
CA ILE A 7 20.23 -16.98 -5.66
C ILE A 7 19.78 -16.94 -4.18
N LEU A 8 20.17 -17.95 -3.39
CA LEU A 8 19.84 -17.96 -1.96
C LEU A 8 20.54 -16.81 -1.19
N CYS A 9 21.79 -16.53 -1.50
CA CYS A 9 22.53 -15.41 -0.87
C CYS A 9 21.92 -14.05 -1.26
N GLU A 10 21.57 -13.86 -2.53
CA GLU A 10 20.94 -12.64 -3.03
C GLU A 10 19.54 -12.42 -2.40
N GLY A 11 18.74 -13.48 -2.30
CA GLY A 11 17.43 -13.43 -1.63
C GLY A 11 17.55 -13.13 -0.14
N LEU A 12 18.50 -13.77 0.54
CA LEU A 12 18.74 -13.51 1.96
C LEU A 12 19.20 -12.05 2.18
N ALA A 13 20.07 -11.54 1.32
CA ALA A 13 20.55 -10.16 1.39
C ALA A 13 19.41 -9.14 1.18
N THR A 14 18.53 -9.37 0.22
CA THR A 14 17.37 -8.48 -0.03
C THR A 14 16.41 -8.47 1.15
N VAL A 15 16.08 -9.61 1.73
CA VAL A 15 15.24 -9.71 2.93
C VAL A 15 15.89 -9.04 4.13
N LEU A 16 17.18 -9.27 4.37
CA LEU A 16 17.90 -8.62 5.46
C LEU A 16 17.92 -7.09 5.31
N LEU A 17 18.16 -6.58 4.10
CA LEU A 17 18.14 -5.16 3.82
C LEU A 17 16.74 -4.58 4.11
N ALA A 18 15.67 -5.26 3.65
CA ALA A 18 14.30 -4.87 3.94
C ALA A 18 14.01 -4.83 5.44
N LEU A 19 14.46 -5.83 6.22
CA LEU A 19 14.28 -5.87 7.68
C LEU A 19 15.06 -4.75 8.40
N ILE A 20 16.25 -4.38 7.93
CA ILE A 20 17.02 -3.24 8.45
C ILE A 20 16.25 -1.94 8.20
N CYS A 21 15.74 -1.73 6.98
CA CYS A 21 14.91 -0.57 6.65
C CYS A 21 13.62 -0.52 7.51
N THR A 22 13.00 -1.69 7.76
CA THR A 22 11.82 -1.79 8.64
C THR A 22 12.14 -1.35 10.07
N ARG A 23 13.32 -1.70 10.58
CA ARG A 23 13.75 -1.26 11.92
C ARG A 23 13.85 0.27 12.01
N PHE A 24 14.38 0.91 10.97
CA PHE A 24 14.44 2.37 10.89
C PHE A 24 13.05 2.99 10.80
N LEU A 25 12.16 2.40 9.99
CA LEU A 25 10.77 2.80 9.85
C LEU A 25 10.02 2.71 11.21
N CYS A 26 10.14 1.58 11.90
CA CYS A 26 9.53 1.37 13.23
C CYS A 26 10.05 2.36 14.27
N LYS A 27 11.33 2.74 14.21
CA LYS A 27 11.90 3.78 15.08
C LYS A 27 11.25 5.15 14.83
N ASN A 28 11.00 5.50 13.59
CA ASN A 28 10.30 6.74 13.22
C ASN A 28 8.82 6.71 13.64
N MET A 29 8.14 5.57 13.44
CA MET A 29 6.76 5.39 13.89
C MET A 29 6.62 5.54 15.41
N LYS A 30 7.57 4.97 16.18
CA LYS A 30 7.62 5.15 17.64
C LYS A 30 7.87 6.59 18.06
N LYS A 31 8.69 7.35 17.33
CA LYS A 31 8.92 8.78 17.64
C LYS A 31 7.66 9.64 17.43
N ARG A 32 6.75 9.19 16.56
CA ARG A 32 5.48 9.86 16.26
C ARG A 32 4.30 9.31 17.09
N ASP A 33 4.57 8.45 18.08
CA ASP A 33 3.57 7.82 18.96
C ASP A 33 2.46 7.04 18.23
N PHE A 34 2.79 6.44 17.09
CA PHE A 34 1.85 5.61 16.35
C PHE A 34 1.56 4.30 17.10
N ARG A 35 0.28 3.93 17.14
CA ARG A 35 -0.17 2.66 17.74
C ARG A 35 -0.08 1.54 16.71
N PHE A 36 0.88 0.63 16.90
CA PHE A 36 1.02 -0.56 16.05
C PHE A 36 1.60 -1.73 16.83
N VAL A 37 1.34 -2.94 16.33
CA VAL A 37 1.91 -4.16 16.90
C VAL A 37 3.36 -4.29 16.43
N PRO A 38 4.37 -4.30 17.34
CA PRO A 38 5.77 -4.14 16.97
C PRO A 38 6.32 -5.18 15.98
N TRP A 39 5.82 -6.42 16.01
CA TRP A 39 6.29 -7.50 15.15
C TRP A 39 5.64 -7.50 13.75
N LEU A 40 4.46 -6.90 13.61
CA LEU A 40 3.66 -6.94 12.37
C LEU A 40 4.40 -6.32 11.16
N PRO A 41 5.02 -5.12 11.25
CA PRO A 41 5.80 -4.57 10.15
C PRO A 41 6.93 -5.50 9.69
N TYR A 42 7.61 -6.17 10.62
CA TYR A 42 8.72 -7.07 10.26
C TYR A 42 8.24 -8.32 9.50
N VAL A 43 7.12 -8.90 9.91
CA VAL A 43 6.53 -10.04 9.20
C VAL A 43 6.06 -9.63 7.80
N LEU A 44 5.34 -8.53 7.69
CA LEU A 44 4.83 -8.05 6.40
C LEU A 44 5.95 -7.69 5.42
N THR A 45 6.98 -6.99 5.88
CA THR A 45 8.12 -6.62 5.03
C THR A 45 9.01 -7.81 4.71
N GLY A 46 9.24 -8.71 5.67
CA GLY A 46 10.03 -9.92 5.45
C GLY A 46 9.36 -10.86 4.44
N CYS A 47 8.09 -11.20 4.65
CA CYS A 47 7.33 -12.04 3.72
C CYS A 47 7.14 -11.36 2.35
N GLY A 48 6.81 -10.06 2.35
CA GLY A 48 6.60 -9.31 1.11
C GLY A 48 7.88 -9.20 0.28
N SER A 49 9.01 -8.88 0.88
CA SER A 49 10.30 -8.80 0.18
C SER A 49 10.77 -10.17 -0.31
N ALA A 50 10.57 -11.23 0.46
CA ALA A 50 10.87 -12.59 0.03
C ALA A 50 10.02 -13.00 -1.18
N MET A 51 8.72 -12.71 -1.15
CA MET A 51 7.81 -13.00 -2.26
C MET A 51 8.17 -12.21 -3.52
N LEU A 52 8.45 -10.91 -3.39
CA LEU A 52 8.89 -10.07 -4.51
C LEU A 52 10.20 -10.58 -5.12
N PHE A 53 11.16 -11.00 -4.28
CA PHE A 53 12.41 -11.59 -4.76
C PHE A 53 12.20 -12.92 -5.48
N LEU A 54 11.34 -13.78 -4.96
CA LEU A 54 11.03 -15.07 -5.60
C LEU A 54 10.38 -14.91 -6.98
N LEU A 55 9.57 -13.85 -7.16
CA LEU A 55 8.89 -13.58 -8.44
C LEU A 55 9.76 -12.81 -9.44
N GLY A 56 10.58 -11.87 -8.98
CA GLY A 56 11.30 -10.94 -9.85
C GLY A 56 12.83 -11.01 -9.76
N GLY A 57 13.40 -11.82 -8.87
CA GLY A 57 14.85 -11.87 -8.62
C GLY A 57 15.40 -10.51 -8.17
N LEU A 58 16.68 -10.25 -8.45
CA LEU A 58 17.31 -8.93 -8.28
C LEU A 58 17.01 -8.06 -9.52
N SER A 59 15.85 -7.44 -9.55
CA SER A 59 15.42 -6.58 -10.64
C SER A 59 14.97 -5.20 -10.12
N PRO A 60 14.97 -4.15 -10.98
CA PRO A 60 14.40 -2.85 -10.62
C PRO A 60 12.95 -2.95 -10.16
N TRP A 61 12.19 -3.90 -10.73
CA TRP A 61 10.82 -4.20 -10.32
C TRP A 61 10.74 -4.64 -8.84
N THR A 62 11.62 -5.53 -8.39
CA THR A 62 11.67 -5.99 -7.00
C THR A 62 11.97 -4.84 -6.04
N PHE A 63 12.94 -3.97 -6.35
CA PHE A 63 13.27 -2.82 -5.50
C PHE A 63 12.13 -1.80 -5.46
N CYS A 64 11.48 -1.54 -6.60
CA CYS A 64 10.30 -0.70 -6.66
C CYS A 64 9.16 -1.27 -5.80
N GLY A 65 8.90 -2.58 -5.89
CA GLY A 65 7.90 -3.27 -5.09
C GLY A 65 8.18 -3.21 -3.59
N ILE A 66 9.45 -3.34 -3.17
CA ILE A 66 9.84 -3.19 -1.77
C ILE A 66 9.61 -1.75 -1.29
N ALA A 67 10.00 -0.75 -2.07
CA ALA A 67 9.75 0.65 -1.74
C ALA A 67 8.25 0.96 -1.66
N PHE A 68 7.46 0.44 -2.60
CA PHE A 68 6.00 0.51 -2.61
C PHE A 68 5.39 -0.08 -1.34
N LEU A 69 5.84 -1.28 -0.94
CA LEU A 69 5.42 -1.95 0.28
C LEU A 69 5.71 -1.10 1.53
N PHE A 70 6.89 -0.44 1.59
CA PHE A 70 7.24 0.43 2.72
C PHE A 70 6.33 1.65 2.82
N VAL A 71 6.03 2.32 1.71
CA VAL A 71 5.14 3.49 1.69
C VAL A 71 3.74 3.09 2.13
N LEU A 72 3.20 1.98 1.60
CA LEU A 72 1.88 1.49 1.96
C LEU A 72 1.79 1.07 3.44
N LEU A 73 2.83 0.40 3.94
CA LEU A 73 2.88 -0.03 5.35
C LEU A 73 2.90 1.17 6.29
N TYR A 74 3.72 2.19 5.97
CA TYR A 74 3.77 3.40 6.79
C TYR A 74 2.43 4.13 6.76
N ALA A 75 1.84 4.33 5.57
CA ALA A 75 0.54 4.95 5.41
C ALA A 75 -0.57 4.21 6.18
N SER A 76 -0.55 2.87 6.14
CA SER A 76 -1.52 2.03 6.86
C SER A 76 -1.42 2.18 8.37
N VAL A 77 -0.21 2.23 8.92
CA VAL A 77 0.01 2.42 10.37
C VAL A 77 -0.38 3.82 10.79
N GLN A 78 -0.05 4.82 9.99
CA GLN A 78 -0.41 6.20 10.27
C GLN A 78 -1.93 6.40 10.25
N ASP A 79 -2.61 5.96 9.20
CA ASP A 79 -4.07 6.03 9.09
C ASP A 79 -4.78 5.29 10.23
N HIS A 80 -4.26 4.11 10.62
CA HIS A 80 -4.81 3.37 11.76
C HIS A 80 -4.65 4.12 13.09
N SER A 81 -3.60 4.96 13.23
CA SER A 81 -3.27 5.65 14.48
C SER A 81 -3.92 7.02 14.59
N THR A 82 -3.94 7.78 13.50
CA THR A 82 -4.35 9.20 13.48
C THR A 82 -5.58 9.45 12.62
N HIS A 83 -6.02 8.49 11.81
CA HIS A 83 -7.04 8.63 10.77
C HIS A 83 -6.72 9.75 9.77
N GLU A 84 -5.44 10.06 9.64
CA GLU A 84 -4.90 11.02 8.67
C GLU A 84 -3.61 10.42 8.10
N ALA A 85 -3.37 10.59 6.80
CA ALA A 85 -2.11 10.24 6.17
C ALA A 85 -1.40 11.49 5.69
N ASP A 86 -0.08 11.57 5.91
CA ASP A 86 0.76 12.69 5.47
C ASP A 86 0.80 12.75 3.94
N ASP A 87 0.65 13.94 3.38
CA ASP A 87 0.76 14.19 1.93
C ASP A 87 2.12 13.76 1.36
N ILE A 88 3.16 13.74 2.19
CA ILE A 88 4.51 13.30 1.79
C ILE A 88 4.52 11.84 1.30
N LEU A 89 3.65 10.97 1.82
CA LEU A 89 3.54 9.59 1.37
C LEU A 89 2.98 9.49 -0.05
N SER A 90 2.01 10.34 -0.38
CA SER A 90 1.49 10.46 -1.76
C SER A 90 2.54 10.99 -2.72
N VAL A 91 3.40 11.92 -2.27
CA VAL A 91 4.53 12.42 -3.07
C VAL A 91 5.58 11.32 -3.27
N MET A 92 5.93 10.57 -2.23
CA MET A 92 6.86 9.43 -2.36
C MET A 92 6.32 8.37 -3.32
N MET A 93 5.02 8.07 -3.24
CA MET A 93 4.34 7.15 -4.16
C MET A 93 4.35 7.68 -5.60
N LEU A 94 4.12 8.98 -5.79
CA LEU A 94 4.19 9.63 -7.09
C LEU A 94 5.60 9.54 -7.69
N MET A 95 6.63 9.77 -6.87
CA MET A 95 8.03 9.61 -7.32
C MET A 95 8.31 8.19 -7.80
N LEU A 96 7.86 7.17 -7.06
CA LEU A 96 7.98 5.77 -7.50
C LEU A 96 7.20 5.50 -8.80
N ALA A 97 6.03 6.10 -8.96
CA ALA A 97 5.25 5.96 -10.19
C ALA A 97 5.98 6.56 -11.38
N VAL A 98 6.51 7.78 -11.23
CA VAL A 98 7.22 8.51 -12.29
C VAL A 98 8.48 7.75 -12.76
N THR A 99 9.24 7.14 -11.83
CA THR A 99 10.43 6.35 -12.20
C THR A 99 10.11 5.08 -13.00
N ASN A 100 8.86 4.65 -12.99
CA ASN A 100 8.38 3.46 -13.73
C ASN A 100 7.56 3.81 -14.97
N ILE A 101 7.41 5.08 -15.33
CA ILE A 101 6.71 5.49 -16.54
C ILE A 101 7.59 5.19 -17.76
N SER A 102 7.03 4.46 -18.72
CA SER A 102 7.57 4.29 -20.07
C SER A 102 6.52 4.71 -21.10
N GLU A 103 6.94 5.01 -22.32
CA GLU A 103 6.00 5.36 -23.40
C GLU A 103 4.91 4.29 -23.59
N ALA A 104 5.27 3.02 -23.48
CA ALA A 104 4.35 1.89 -23.61
C ALA A 104 3.33 1.78 -22.47
N THR A 105 3.66 2.26 -21.25
CA THR A 105 2.81 2.09 -20.05
C THR A 105 2.12 3.37 -19.63
N ALA A 106 2.56 4.53 -20.10
CA ALA A 106 2.09 5.84 -19.65
C ALA A 106 0.55 6.00 -19.75
N LEU A 107 -0.04 5.61 -20.87
CA LEU A 107 -1.49 5.68 -21.06
C LEU A 107 -2.24 4.79 -20.05
N SER A 108 -1.77 3.57 -19.85
CA SER A 108 -2.35 2.64 -18.89
C SER A 108 -2.26 3.18 -17.46
N GLN A 109 -1.13 3.77 -17.11
CA GLN A 109 -0.90 4.35 -15.78
C GLN A 109 -1.80 5.56 -15.53
N LEU A 110 -1.92 6.46 -16.51
CA LEU A 110 -2.82 7.62 -16.42
C LEU A 110 -4.28 7.21 -16.34
N LEU A 111 -4.71 6.21 -17.12
CA LEU A 111 -6.07 5.68 -17.05
C LEU A 111 -6.36 5.02 -15.70
N GLY A 112 -5.41 4.27 -15.14
CA GLY A 112 -5.53 3.68 -13.80
C GLY A 112 -5.74 4.75 -12.72
N ALA A 113 -4.90 5.77 -12.72
CA ALA A 113 -5.02 6.90 -11.81
C ALA A 113 -6.33 7.67 -11.99
N ALA A 114 -6.73 7.95 -13.23
CA ALA A 114 -7.95 8.69 -13.53
C ALA A 114 -9.21 7.94 -13.06
N ILE A 115 -9.26 6.62 -13.25
CA ILE A 115 -10.42 5.81 -12.84
C ILE A 115 -10.47 5.65 -11.32
N VAL A 116 -9.37 5.28 -10.68
CA VAL A 116 -9.34 5.08 -9.22
C VAL A 116 -9.54 6.42 -8.50
N GLY A 117 -8.82 7.47 -8.89
CA GLY A 117 -8.97 8.80 -8.30
C GLY A 117 -10.33 9.43 -8.60
N GLY A 118 -10.80 9.31 -9.84
CA GLY A 118 -12.12 9.82 -10.27
C GLY A 118 -13.28 9.14 -9.55
N ALA A 119 -13.24 7.81 -9.39
CA ALA A 119 -14.25 7.06 -8.64
C ALA A 119 -14.33 7.51 -7.18
N GLN A 120 -13.17 7.64 -6.51
CA GLN A 120 -13.12 8.09 -5.12
C GLN A 120 -13.55 9.56 -4.98
N MET A 121 -13.15 10.42 -5.91
CA MET A 121 -13.57 11.82 -5.92
C MET A 121 -15.06 11.96 -6.11
N LEU A 122 -15.66 11.16 -6.99
CA LEU A 122 -17.13 11.13 -7.18
C LEU A 122 -17.83 10.67 -5.90
N ILE A 123 -17.32 9.61 -5.23
CA ILE A 123 -17.90 9.16 -3.95
C ILE A 123 -17.77 10.25 -2.90
N ALA A 124 -16.63 10.95 -2.82
CA ALA A 124 -16.42 12.05 -1.89
C ALA A 124 -17.35 13.24 -2.14
N LEU A 125 -17.63 13.58 -3.40
CA LEU A 125 -18.54 14.65 -3.78
C LEU A 125 -20.03 14.29 -3.57
N CYS A 126 -20.41 13.04 -3.86
CA CYS A 126 -21.78 12.56 -3.69
C CYS A 126 -22.09 12.15 -2.24
N GLY A 127 -21.05 11.89 -1.41
CA GLY A 127 -21.19 11.50 -0.02
C GLY A 127 -21.74 12.61 0.85
N LYS A 128 -22.69 12.30 1.74
CA LYS A 128 -23.12 13.24 2.78
C LYS A 128 -21.93 13.54 3.70
N LYS A 129 -21.81 14.79 4.20
CA LYS A 129 -20.72 15.34 5.04
C LYS A 129 -20.16 14.43 6.17
N ARG A 130 -20.84 13.35 6.52
CA ARG A 130 -20.44 12.39 7.57
C ARG A 130 -19.76 11.10 7.07
N MET A 131 -19.71 10.86 5.74
CA MET A 131 -19.17 9.63 5.14
C MET A 131 -18.09 9.93 4.08
N GLY A 132 -17.42 11.08 4.17
CA GLY A 132 -16.40 11.46 3.19
C GLY A 132 -15.17 10.54 3.30
N ILE A 133 -14.70 10.07 2.14
CA ILE A 133 -13.35 9.47 2.01
C ILE A 133 -12.34 10.57 2.31
N GLY A 134 -11.29 10.26 3.09
CA GLY A 134 -10.23 11.22 3.40
C GLY A 134 -9.50 11.68 2.14
N GLY A 135 -9.18 12.98 2.05
CA GLY A 135 -8.43 13.50 0.89
C GLY A 135 -7.08 12.82 0.69
N ALA A 136 -6.45 12.40 1.78
CA ALA A 136 -5.20 11.65 1.76
C ALA A 136 -5.36 10.25 1.15
N ASP A 137 -6.49 9.56 1.42
CA ASP A 137 -6.81 8.26 0.84
C ASP A 137 -6.93 8.36 -0.68
N ILE A 138 -7.60 9.42 -1.18
CA ILE A 138 -7.76 9.67 -2.61
C ILE A 138 -6.40 9.90 -3.27
N LYS A 139 -5.55 10.74 -2.68
CA LYS A 139 -4.22 11.06 -3.23
C LYS A 139 -3.33 9.79 -3.28
N LEU A 140 -3.27 9.05 -2.17
CA LEU A 140 -2.39 7.88 -2.07
C LEU A 140 -2.86 6.75 -2.99
N SER A 141 -4.16 6.47 -3.05
CA SER A 141 -4.69 5.41 -3.92
C SER A 141 -4.60 5.78 -5.41
N THR A 142 -4.77 7.06 -5.75
CA THR A 142 -4.57 7.54 -7.13
C THR A 142 -3.12 7.35 -7.57
N THR A 143 -2.16 7.73 -6.71
CA THR A 143 -0.72 7.56 -7.02
C THR A 143 -0.29 6.10 -7.01
N ALA A 144 -0.87 5.26 -6.16
CA ALA A 144 -0.66 3.82 -6.18
C ALA A 144 -1.20 3.19 -7.49
N ALA A 145 -2.38 3.60 -7.95
CA ALA A 145 -2.94 3.15 -9.22
C ALA A 145 -2.13 3.66 -10.42
N LEU A 146 -1.54 4.87 -10.33
CA LEU A 146 -0.61 5.38 -11.31
C LEU A 146 0.62 4.46 -11.45
N LEU A 147 1.19 4.02 -10.33
CA LEU A 147 2.33 3.09 -10.33
C LEU A 147 1.99 1.74 -10.98
N LEU A 148 0.83 1.18 -10.62
CA LEU A 148 0.39 -0.15 -11.07
C LEU A 148 -0.13 -0.18 -12.50
N GLY A 149 -0.62 0.93 -13.01
CA GLY A 149 -1.34 1.02 -14.29
C GLY A 149 -2.82 0.61 -14.16
N PHE A 150 -3.52 0.67 -15.30
CA PHE A 150 -4.98 0.50 -15.35
C PHE A 150 -5.44 -0.85 -14.76
N TYR A 151 -4.93 -1.95 -15.30
CA TYR A 151 -5.44 -3.29 -14.97
C TYR A 151 -5.15 -3.66 -13.51
N LYS A 152 -3.88 -3.60 -13.15
CA LYS A 152 -3.41 -3.95 -11.80
C LYS A 152 -3.90 -2.97 -10.73
N GLY A 153 -3.92 -1.68 -11.06
CA GLY A 153 -4.39 -0.62 -10.15
C GLY A 153 -5.87 -0.73 -9.85
N VAL A 154 -6.72 -0.95 -10.88
CA VAL A 154 -8.17 -1.09 -10.68
C VAL A 154 -8.50 -2.38 -9.94
N ILE A 155 -7.87 -3.51 -10.30
CA ILE A 155 -8.07 -4.78 -9.57
C ILE A 155 -7.62 -4.64 -8.11
N GLY A 156 -6.43 -4.09 -7.88
CA GLY A 156 -5.92 -3.87 -6.52
C GLY A 156 -6.85 -2.98 -5.69
N PHE A 157 -7.36 -1.89 -6.28
CA PHE A 157 -8.32 -1.01 -5.64
C PHE A 157 -9.63 -1.73 -5.30
N MET A 158 -10.20 -2.48 -6.24
CA MET A 158 -11.45 -3.23 -6.02
C MET A 158 -11.29 -4.29 -4.94
N LEU A 159 -10.18 -5.03 -4.95
CA LEU A 159 -9.86 -6.01 -3.90
C LEU A 159 -9.71 -5.34 -2.53
N GLY A 160 -9.02 -4.20 -2.46
CA GLY A 160 -8.87 -3.43 -1.23
C GLY A 160 -10.22 -2.95 -0.68
N LEU A 161 -11.10 -2.44 -1.52
CA LEU A 161 -12.47 -2.05 -1.13
C LEU A 161 -13.31 -3.25 -0.67
N LEU A 162 -13.21 -4.38 -1.36
CA LEU A 162 -13.93 -5.60 -0.96
C LEU A 162 -13.48 -6.06 0.43
N ILE A 163 -12.16 -6.09 0.68
CA ILE A 163 -11.61 -6.44 2.00
C ILE A 163 -12.09 -5.44 3.06
N ALA A 164 -12.09 -4.13 2.75
CA ALA A 164 -12.57 -3.10 3.66
C ALA A 164 -14.05 -3.29 4.03
N VAL A 165 -14.92 -3.57 3.05
CA VAL A 165 -16.34 -3.82 3.27
C VAL A 165 -16.55 -5.07 4.13
N VAL A 166 -15.88 -6.16 3.81
CA VAL A 166 -15.97 -7.41 4.59
C VAL A 166 -15.51 -7.18 6.03
N ALA A 167 -14.37 -6.51 6.21
CA ALA A 167 -13.85 -6.19 7.54
C ALA A 167 -14.83 -5.33 8.34
N GLN A 168 -15.40 -4.30 7.70
CA GLN A 168 -16.39 -3.42 8.34
C GLN A 168 -17.67 -4.16 8.72
N LEU A 169 -18.15 -5.07 7.89
CA LEU A 169 -19.31 -5.92 8.21
C LEU A 169 -19.04 -6.80 9.42
N ILE A 170 -17.87 -7.43 9.49
CA ILE A 170 -17.46 -8.27 10.63
C ILE A 170 -17.37 -7.45 11.91
N ILE A 171 -16.74 -6.26 11.85
CA ILE A 171 -16.61 -5.37 13.01
C ILE A 171 -17.98 -4.90 13.50
N THR A 172 -18.85 -4.48 12.58
CA THR A 172 -20.21 -4.01 12.91
C THR A 172 -21.07 -5.14 13.49
N HIS A 173 -20.92 -6.36 12.97
CA HIS A 173 -21.66 -7.52 13.48
C HIS A 173 -21.23 -7.91 14.90
N ARG A 174 -19.93 -7.77 15.20
CA ARG A 174 -19.38 -8.10 16.53
C ARG A 174 -19.62 -7.00 17.58
N LYS A 175 -19.63 -5.73 17.16
CA LYS A 175 -19.79 -4.58 18.07
C LYS A 175 -21.15 -3.92 17.81
N LYS A 176 -22.20 -4.35 18.49
CA LYS A 176 -23.58 -3.83 18.35
C LYS A 176 -23.74 -2.31 18.56
N GLU A 177 -22.73 -1.57 19.00
CA GLU A 177 -22.87 -0.20 19.53
C GLU A 177 -22.05 0.90 18.86
N GLN A 178 -21.16 0.65 17.89
CA GLN A 178 -20.25 1.70 17.40
C GLN A 178 -20.33 1.96 15.90
N ARG A 179 -21.46 2.53 15.44
CA ARG A 179 -21.63 3.07 14.07
C ARG A 179 -20.94 4.42 13.81
N THR A 180 -20.27 5.03 14.81
CA THR A 180 -19.81 6.43 14.76
C THR A 180 -18.30 6.62 14.80
N GLN A 181 -17.50 5.53 14.87
CA GLN A 181 -16.03 5.70 14.85
C GLN A 181 -15.51 5.83 13.42
N PRO A 182 -14.53 6.74 13.19
CA PRO A 182 -13.85 6.84 11.91
C PRO A 182 -13.18 5.51 11.58
N PHE A 183 -13.31 5.08 10.33
CA PHE A 183 -12.80 3.81 9.84
C PHE A 183 -11.52 4.05 9.04
N ALA A 184 -10.42 3.45 9.47
CA ALA A 184 -9.16 3.48 8.74
C ALA A 184 -9.28 2.64 7.46
N LEU A 185 -9.27 3.28 6.29
CA LEU A 185 -9.46 2.63 4.99
C LEU A 185 -8.14 2.15 4.38
N LEU A 186 -7.06 2.91 4.57
CA LEU A 186 -5.76 2.66 3.96
C LEU A 186 -5.17 1.26 4.23
N PRO A 187 -5.27 0.66 5.43
CA PRO A 187 -4.75 -0.69 5.66
C PRO A 187 -5.32 -1.73 4.69
N TYR A 188 -6.61 -1.64 4.40
CA TYR A 188 -7.30 -2.57 3.51
C TYR A 188 -6.97 -2.32 2.04
N LEU A 189 -6.92 -1.04 1.64
CA LEU A 189 -6.48 -0.66 0.29
C LEU A 189 -5.04 -1.07 0.03
N SER A 190 -4.17 -0.95 1.04
CA SER A 190 -2.76 -1.35 0.93
C SER A 190 -2.61 -2.84 0.62
N VAL A 191 -3.38 -3.70 1.28
CA VAL A 191 -3.40 -5.15 0.97
C VAL A 191 -3.83 -5.38 -0.47
N GLY A 192 -4.91 -4.73 -0.92
CA GLY A 192 -5.39 -4.85 -2.30
C GLY A 192 -4.36 -4.39 -3.33
N PHE A 193 -3.69 -3.26 -3.10
CA PHE A 193 -2.65 -2.76 -4.00
C PHE A 193 -1.40 -3.64 -4.02
N ILE A 194 -1.01 -4.24 -2.88
CA ILE A 194 0.10 -5.20 -2.85
C ILE A 194 -0.25 -6.44 -3.70
N ILE A 195 -1.46 -6.97 -3.58
CA ILE A 195 -1.94 -8.06 -4.42
C ILE A 195 -1.92 -7.64 -5.90
N GLY A 196 -2.41 -6.44 -6.23
CA GLY A 196 -2.36 -5.89 -7.58
C GLY A 196 -0.94 -5.76 -8.14
N TYR A 197 0.06 -5.46 -7.30
CA TYR A 197 1.46 -5.39 -7.72
C TYR A 197 2.02 -6.78 -8.06
N LEU A 198 1.58 -7.80 -7.34
CA LEU A 198 2.07 -9.19 -7.50
C LEU A 198 1.45 -9.94 -8.69
N ILE A 199 0.28 -9.49 -9.19
CA ILE A 199 -0.38 -10.02 -10.41
C ILE A 199 0.30 -9.46 -11.66
#